data_7eac3e89554f935d6bfdd7017588238a
#
_entry.id   7eac3e89554f935d6bfdd7017588238a
#
_cell.length_a   1.000
_cell.length_b   1.000
_cell.length_c   1.000
_cell.angle_alpha   90.00
_cell.angle_beta   90.00
_cell.angle_gamma   90.00
#
_symmetry.space_group_name_H-M   'P 1'
#
loop_
_entity.id
_entity.type
_entity.pdbx_description
1 polymer ?
#
loop_
_entity_poly.entity_id
_entity_poly.type
_entity_poly.pdbx_seq_one_letter_code
_entity_poly.pdbx_strand_id
1 'polypeptide(L)'
;AILAWRDGRPIALPEPDYDLIVRMLSVSMAEAVPAEYGQFTAAQLGQVKFLDHQSISSPPDFNVIVIGAGVSGLCAAINLQMLGINFQVVERNSTVGGVWWENRYPGAGVDTPNHLYSYSFAPYDWQKYFCLRDELHEYLEHVCDSFEVRDTIRFETTVEKIEYQNQKQNWLVTLCLPDGSQEQTEANVVISAAGIFNPPVSPDIDGLEDW
;
A
#
# COMPACT_ATOMS: atom_id res chain seq x y z
N ALA A 1 28.13 -23.34 -1.14
CA ALA A 1 26.93 -22.77 -0.46
C ALA A 1 26.24 -23.83 0.42
N ILE A 2 25.65 -24.92 -0.14
CA ILE A 2 24.89 -25.93 0.62
C ILE A 2 25.71 -26.58 1.75
N LEU A 3 26.97 -26.96 1.50
CA LEU A 3 27.84 -27.54 2.53
C LEU A 3 28.16 -26.51 3.64
N ALA A 4 28.37 -25.25 3.28
CA ALA A 4 28.61 -24.18 4.26
C ALA A 4 27.39 -23.93 5.14
N TRP A 5 26.20 -23.94 4.54
CA TRP A 5 24.93 -23.83 5.29
C TRP A 5 24.72 -25.00 6.25
N ARG A 6 24.93 -26.23 5.77
CA ARG A 6 24.85 -27.44 6.62
C ARG A 6 25.80 -27.37 7.82
N ASP A 7 26.96 -26.78 7.65
CA ASP A 7 28.00 -26.68 8.68
C ASP A 7 27.81 -25.40 9.56
N GLY A 8 26.66 -24.69 9.44
CA GLY A 8 26.33 -23.47 10.20
C GLY A 8 27.21 -22.25 9.86
N ARG A 9 27.91 -22.28 8.72
CA ARG A 9 28.75 -21.16 8.29
C ARG A 9 27.92 -20.14 7.51
N PRO A 10 28.13 -18.83 7.71
CA PRO A 10 27.43 -17.81 6.94
C PRO A 10 27.75 -17.97 5.45
N ILE A 11 26.72 -17.93 4.62
CA ILE A 11 26.82 -17.97 3.17
C ILE A 11 26.67 -16.55 2.66
N ALA A 12 27.74 -15.96 2.17
CA ALA A 12 27.68 -14.76 1.35
C ALA A 12 27.51 -15.20 -0.11
N LEU A 13 26.30 -15.08 -0.64
CA LEU A 13 26.09 -15.19 -2.09
C LEU A 13 26.25 -13.79 -2.67
N PRO A 14 26.99 -13.65 -3.78
CA PRO A 14 27.02 -12.36 -4.46
C PRO A 14 25.60 -12.02 -4.95
N GLU A 15 25.24 -10.76 -4.89
CA GLU A 15 24.00 -10.28 -5.47
C GLU A 15 24.03 -10.54 -6.98
N PRO A 16 22.98 -11.12 -7.57
CA PRO A 16 22.91 -11.33 -8.99
C PRO A 16 22.85 -9.99 -9.73
N ASP A 17 23.59 -9.86 -10.82
CA ASP A 17 23.43 -8.74 -11.75
C ASP A 17 22.09 -8.83 -12.50
N TYR A 18 21.72 -7.75 -13.19
CA TYR A 18 20.42 -7.69 -13.88
C TYR A 18 20.29 -8.75 -14.99
N ASP A 19 21.37 -9.07 -15.69
CA ASP A 19 21.36 -10.08 -16.75
C ASP A 19 21.14 -11.48 -16.16
N LEU A 20 21.74 -11.78 -15.02
CA LEU A 20 21.50 -13.03 -14.30
C LEU A 20 20.06 -13.11 -13.80
N ILE A 21 19.50 -12.02 -13.26
CA ILE A 21 18.11 -11.97 -12.83
C ILE A 21 17.17 -12.25 -13.99
N VAL A 22 17.36 -11.61 -15.15
CA VAL A 22 16.56 -11.84 -16.36
C VAL A 22 16.64 -13.31 -16.82
N ARG A 23 17.83 -13.90 -16.78
CA ARG A 23 18.00 -15.32 -17.10
C ARG A 23 17.28 -16.24 -16.10
N MET A 24 17.35 -15.93 -14.81
CA MET A 24 16.64 -16.68 -13.77
C MET A 24 15.13 -16.62 -13.97
N LEU A 25 14.59 -15.41 -14.24
CA LEU A 25 13.18 -15.21 -14.56
C LEU A 25 12.79 -16.00 -15.80
N SER A 26 13.57 -15.91 -16.88
CA SER A 26 13.27 -16.62 -18.13
C SER A 26 13.21 -18.13 -17.95
N VAL A 27 14.07 -18.68 -17.10
CA VAL A 27 14.06 -20.11 -16.75
C VAL A 27 12.80 -20.45 -15.92
N SER A 28 12.44 -19.60 -14.96
CA SER A 28 11.28 -19.83 -14.09
C SER A 28 9.96 -19.77 -14.86
N MET A 29 9.86 -18.85 -15.81
CA MET A 29 8.65 -18.62 -16.61
C MET A 29 8.58 -19.49 -17.88
N ALA A 30 9.67 -20.21 -18.18
CA ALA A 30 9.85 -21.00 -19.41
C ALA A 30 9.66 -20.17 -20.70
N GLU A 31 9.95 -18.85 -20.64
CA GLU A 31 9.88 -17.93 -21.78
C GLU A 31 10.95 -16.83 -21.65
N ALA A 32 11.25 -16.17 -22.77
CA ALA A 32 12.20 -15.07 -22.76
C ALA A 32 11.60 -13.84 -22.08
N VAL A 33 12.22 -13.38 -20.99
CA VAL A 33 11.82 -12.18 -20.26
C VAL A 33 12.60 -10.97 -20.79
N PRO A 34 11.94 -9.81 -21.06
CA PRO A 34 12.62 -8.60 -21.50
C PRO A 34 13.65 -8.10 -20.48
N ALA A 35 14.76 -7.50 -20.97
CA ALA A 35 15.88 -7.05 -20.14
C ALA A 35 15.48 -6.00 -19.06
N GLU A 36 14.46 -5.19 -19.33
CA GLU A 36 13.91 -4.20 -18.38
C GLU A 36 13.43 -4.80 -17.06
N TYR A 37 13.01 -6.07 -17.06
CA TYR A 37 12.60 -6.75 -15.84
C TYR A 37 13.78 -7.07 -14.89
N GLY A 38 15.01 -7.01 -15.35
CA GLY A 38 16.18 -7.20 -14.50
C GLY A 38 16.29 -6.15 -13.42
N GLN A 39 16.20 -4.88 -13.77
CA GLN A 39 16.23 -3.77 -12.83
C GLN A 39 14.98 -3.75 -11.92
N PHE A 40 13.81 -3.98 -12.51
CA PHE A 40 12.55 -4.02 -11.75
C PHE A 40 12.60 -5.11 -10.68
N THR A 41 13.04 -6.32 -11.03
CA THR A 41 13.12 -7.46 -10.10
C THR A 41 14.22 -7.26 -9.06
N ALA A 42 15.39 -6.70 -9.43
CA ALA A 42 16.44 -6.35 -8.48
C ALA A 42 15.93 -5.41 -7.39
N ALA A 43 15.08 -4.45 -7.78
CA ALA A 43 14.44 -3.55 -6.87
C ALA A 43 13.42 -4.26 -5.95
N GLN A 44 12.63 -5.20 -6.48
CA GLN A 44 11.72 -6.03 -5.67
C GLN A 44 12.48 -6.97 -4.70
N LEU A 45 13.69 -7.37 -5.05
CA LEU A 45 14.59 -8.14 -4.18
C LEU A 45 15.33 -7.28 -3.14
N GLY A 46 15.07 -5.97 -3.10
CA GLY A 46 15.71 -5.04 -2.17
C GLY A 46 17.18 -4.69 -2.51
N GLN A 47 17.67 -5.06 -3.70
CA GLN A 47 19.03 -4.75 -4.16
C GLN A 47 19.19 -3.28 -4.57
N VAL A 48 18.08 -2.62 -4.89
CA VAL A 48 18.03 -1.19 -5.21
C VAL A 48 17.09 -0.53 -4.20
N LYS A 49 17.54 0.52 -3.54
CA LYS A 49 16.66 1.31 -2.68
C LYS A 49 15.67 2.07 -3.56
N PHE A 50 14.42 1.60 -3.63
CA PHE A 50 13.34 2.30 -4.31
C PHE A 50 13.08 3.69 -3.73
N LEU A 51 13.42 3.87 -2.47
CA LEU A 51 13.08 5.04 -1.68
C LEU A 51 14.32 5.90 -1.37
N ASP A 52 15.29 5.96 -2.27
CA ASP A 52 16.36 6.98 -2.18
C ASP A 52 15.83 8.32 -2.74
N HIS A 53 14.70 8.77 -2.17
CA HIS A 53 14.08 10.03 -2.54
C HIS A 53 14.81 11.16 -1.84
N GLN A 54 15.42 12.05 -2.61
CA GLN A 54 15.79 13.35 -2.09
C GLN A 54 14.48 14.10 -1.77
N SER A 55 14.38 14.62 -0.54
CA SER A 55 13.25 15.48 -0.18
C SER A 55 13.13 16.62 -1.18
N ILE A 56 11.91 16.84 -1.67
CA ILE A 56 11.63 17.94 -2.58
C ILE A 56 11.26 19.17 -1.76
N SER A 57 11.71 20.33 -2.21
CA SER A 57 11.23 21.58 -1.66
C SER A 57 9.84 21.87 -2.24
N SER A 58 8.79 21.50 -1.51
CA SER A 58 7.42 21.91 -1.83
C SER A 58 7.12 23.29 -1.24
N PRO A 59 6.24 24.10 -1.85
CA PRO A 59 5.73 25.31 -1.21
C PRO A 59 5.13 24.98 0.16
N PRO A 60 5.26 25.84 1.17
CA PRO A 60 4.82 25.57 2.54
C PRO A 60 3.28 25.39 2.65
N ASP A 61 2.54 25.93 1.70
CA ASP A 61 1.08 25.83 1.57
C ASP A 61 0.64 24.72 0.60
N PHE A 62 1.58 23.94 0.05
CA PHE A 62 1.25 22.79 -0.79
C PHE A 62 0.79 21.63 0.06
N ASN A 63 -0.43 21.17 -0.19
CA ASN A 63 -1.08 20.11 0.58
C ASN A 63 -1.66 19.02 -0.32
N VAL A 64 -1.51 17.76 0.12
CA VAL A 64 -2.06 16.58 -0.55
C VAL A 64 -3.07 15.90 0.36
N ILE A 65 -4.23 15.53 -0.18
CA ILE A 65 -5.19 14.65 0.52
C ILE A 65 -5.16 13.28 -0.13
N VAL A 66 -4.97 12.25 0.69
CA VAL A 66 -5.05 10.83 0.30
C VAL A 66 -6.34 10.26 0.84
N ILE A 67 -7.17 9.67 -0.02
CA ILE A 67 -8.46 9.08 0.34
C ILE A 67 -8.31 7.58 0.54
N GLY A 68 -8.42 7.12 1.79
CA GLY A 68 -8.31 5.72 2.20
C GLY A 68 -6.93 5.36 2.75
N ALA A 69 -6.90 4.55 3.82
CA ALA A 69 -5.70 4.03 4.48
C ALA A 69 -5.54 2.51 4.30
N GLY A 70 -5.94 1.98 3.14
CA GLY A 70 -5.60 0.63 2.71
C GLY A 70 -4.16 0.55 2.17
N VAL A 71 -3.82 -0.56 1.50
CA VAL A 71 -2.49 -0.80 0.91
C VAL A 71 -2.00 0.38 0.07
N SER A 72 -2.83 0.91 -0.82
CA SER A 72 -2.42 2.03 -1.70
C SER A 72 -2.26 3.34 -0.94
N GLY A 73 -3.13 3.61 0.05
CA GLY A 73 -3.08 4.85 0.83
C GLY A 73 -1.87 4.90 1.76
N LEU A 74 -1.53 3.81 2.43
CA LEU A 74 -0.32 3.70 3.24
C LEU A 74 0.93 3.87 2.37
N CYS A 75 0.97 3.25 1.18
CA CYS A 75 2.07 3.44 0.24
C CYS A 75 2.23 4.92 -0.15
N ALA A 76 1.12 5.60 -0.48
CA ALA A 76 1.13 7.02 -0.81
C ALA A 76 1.61 7.89 0.37
N ALA A 77 1.10 7.64 1.58
CA ALA A 77 1.48 8.36 2.79
C ALA A 77 2.98 8.27 3.06
N ILE A 78 3.53 7.05 3.05
CA ILE A 78 4.96 6.80 3.27
C ILE A 78 5.81 7.53 2.24
N ASN A 79 5.46 7.45 0.96
CA ASN A 79 6.21 8.14 -0.09
C ASN A 79 6.13 9.67 0.04
N LEU A 80 4.96 10.23 0.33
CA LEU A 80 4.80 11.67 0.55
C LEU A 80 5.61 12.16 1.75
N GLN A 81 5.61 11.40 2.85
CA GLN A 81 6.42 11.70 4.03
C GLN A 81 7.92 11.71 3.70
N MET A 82 8.41 10.70 2.97
CA MET A 82 9.82 10.62 2.56
C MET A 82 10.23 11.74 1.62
N LEU A 83 9.30 12.21 0.77
CA LEU A 83 9.51 13.37 -0.11
C LEU A 83 9.46 14.71 0.66
N GLY A 84 9.01 14.74 1.91
CA GLY A 84 8.82 15.96 2.68
C GLY A 84 7.62 16.80 2.22
N ILE A 85 6.64 16.18 1.57
CA ILE A 85 5.42 16.84 1.11
C ILE A 85 4.39 16.82 2.25
N ASN A 86 3.75 17.96 2.50
CA ASN A 86 2.66 18.04 3.46
C ASN A 86 1.42 17.29 2.94
N PHE A 87 0.85 16.41 3.76
CA PHE A 87 -0.31 15.60 3.38
C PHE A 87 -1.16 15.22 4.59
N GLN A 88 -2.39 14.82 4.30
CA GLN A 88 -3.30 14.16 5.24
C GLN A 88 -3.95 12.97 4.55
N VAL A 89 -4.02 11.83 5.24
CA VAL A 89 -4.84 10.70 4.82
C VAL A 89 -6.20 10.80 5.50
N VAL A 90 -7.27 10.53 4.77
CA VAL A 90 -8.64 10.47 5.30
C VAL A 90 -9.14 9.04 5.18
N GLU A 91 -9.46 8.42 6.31
CA GLU A 91 -9.92 7.03 6.40
C GLU A 91 -11.28 6.95 7.11
N ARG A 92 -12.23 6.27 6.51
CA ARG A 92 -13.59 6.10 7.08
C ARG A 92 -13.64 5.10 8.23
N ASN A 93 -12.73 4.13 8.24
CA ASN A 93 -12.64 3.16 9.31
C ASN A 93 -11.86 3.72 10.52
N SER A 94 -11.94 3.02 11.64
CA SER A 94 -11.22 3.36 12.87
C SER A 94 -9.75 2.94 12.86
N THR A 95 -9.30 2.25 11.82
CA THR A 95 -7.91 1.80 11.66
C THR A 95 -7.53 1.64 10.20
N VAL A 96 -6.25 1.37 9.94
CA VAL A 96 -5.72 1.10 8.61
C VAL A 96 -6.12 -0.29 8.13
N GLY A 97 -5.87 -0.59 6.85
CA GLY A 97 -6.01 -1.93 6.30
C GLY A 97 -6.98 -2.06 5.14
N GLY A 98 -7.96 -1.16 4.99
CA GLY A 98 -8.94 -1.20 3.92
C GLY A 98 -9.68 -2.54 3.87
N VAL A 99 -9.64 -3.26 2.74
CA VAL A 99 -10.31 -4.57 2.59
C VAL A 99 -9.84 -5.62 3.61
N TRP A 100 -8.62 -5.53 4.11
CA TRP A 100 -8.09 -6.44 5.12
C TRP A 100 -8.55 -6.11 6.54
N TRP A 101 -9.08 -4.93 6.77
CA TRP A 101 -9.85 -4.59 7.96
C TRP A 101 -11.32 -4.98 7.82
N GLU A 102 -11.93 -4.72 6.67
CA GLU A 102 -13.37 -4.85 6.44
C GLU A 102 -13.83 -6.30 6.25
N ASN A 103 -13.08 -7.11 5.48
CA ASN A 103 -13.46 -8.48 5.14
C ASN A 103 -13.07 -9.45 6.25
N ARG A 104 -14.06 -9.81 7.11
CA ARG A 104 -13.87 -10.65 8.30
C ARG A 104 -14.52 -12.03 8.20
N TYR A 105 -14.92 -12.43 7.01
CA TYR A 105 -15.50 -13.75 6.80
C TYR A 105 -14.45 -14.87 6.94
N PRO A 106 -14.86 -16.10 7.35
CA PRO A 106 -13.93 -17.22 7.52
C PRO A 106 -13.20 -17.55 6.21
N GLY A 107 -11.87 -17.67 6.29
CA GLY A 107 -11.02 -18.01 5.16
C GLY A 107 -10.62 -16.81 4.28
N ALA A 108 -10.98 -15.57 4.62
CA ALA A 108 -10.45 -14.39 3.95
C ALA A 108 -8.91 -14.40 4.02
N GLY A 109 -8.26 -14.31 2.88
CA GLY A 109 -6.80 -14.39 2.78
C GLY A 109 -6.32 -14.12 1.36
N VAL A 110 -5.01 -14.17 1.16
CA VAL A 110 -4.39 -13.98 -0.15
C VAL A 110 -4.31 -15.29 -0.94
N ASP A 111 -4.38 -15.17 -2.25
CA ASP A 111 -4.13 -16.21 -3.24
C ASP A 111 -2.77 -16.08 -3.91
N THR A 112 -1.99 -15.09 -3.49
CA THR A 112 -0.62 -14.84 -3.93
C THR A 112 0.36 -15.05 -2.76
N PRO A 113 1.61 -15.45 -3.01
CA PRO A 113 2.61 -15.53 -1.96
C PRO A 113 2.78 -14.19 -1.23
N ASN A 114 2.86 -14.22 0.10
CA ASN A 114 2.96 -13.01 0.93
C ASN A 114 4.16 -12.13 0.55
N HIS A 115 5.27 -12.72 0.13
CA HIS A 115 6.45 -11.99 -0.31
C HIS A 115 6.22 -11.14 -1.57
N LEU A 116 5.18 -11.44 -2.34
CA LEU A 116 4.72 -10.63 -3.47
C LEU A 116 3.60 -9.68 -3.05
N TYR A 117 2.79 -10.08 -2.05
CA TYR A 117 1.72 -9.25 -1.51
C TYR A 117 2.20 -8.46 -0.28
N SER A 118 3.30 -7.76 -0.45
CA SER A 118 3.90 -6.90 0.57
C SER A 118 4.65 -5.75 -0.11
N TYR A 119 4.94 -4.70 0.65
CA TYR A 119 5.77 -3.62 0.13
C TYR A 119 7.21 -4.08 0.01
N SER A 120 7.87 -3.81 -1.11
CA SER A 120 9.27 -4.12 -1.32
C SER A 120 10.22 -3.42 -0.34
N PHE A 121 9.77 -2.28 0.21
CA PHE A 121 10.52 -1.49 1.18
C PHE A 121 10.22 -1.86 2.65
N ALA A 122 9.24 -2.74 2.90
CA ALA A 122 8.81 -3.18 4.23
C ALA A 122 8.69 -4.71 4.28
N PRO A 123 9.81 -5.44 4.30
CA PRO A 123 9.79 -6.89 4.45
C PRO A 123 9.23 -7.28 5.82
N TYR A 124 8.58 -8.45 5.88
CA TYR A 124 7.94 -8.95 7.10
C TYR A 124 8.24 -10.43 7.30
N ASP A 125 8.30 -10.87 8.54
CA ASP A 125 8.54 -12.28 8.91
C ASP A 125 7.23 -13.07 8.91
N TRP A 126 6.79 -13.43 7.71
CA TRP A 126 5.54 -14.13 7.49
C TRP A 126 5.54 -15.54 8.09
N GLN A 127 4.51 -15.87 8.87
CA GLN A 127 4.36 -17.19 9.47
C GLN A 127 3.89 -18.27 8.48
N LYS A 128 3.29 -17.85 7.37
CA LYS A 128 2.76 -18.73 6.30
C LYS A 128 3.17 -18.22 4.94
N TYR A 129 3.15 -19.09 3.95
CA TYR A 129 3.42 -18.72 2.56
C TYR A 129 2.26 -17.94 1.93
N PHE A 130 1.01 -18.32 2.28
CA PHE A 130 -0.23 -17.60 1.98
C PHE A 130 -0.91 -17.30 3.30
N CYS A 131 -0.98 -16.04 3.67
CA CYS A 131 -1.55 -15.65 4.95
C CYS A 131 -3.05 -15.40 4.86
N LEU A 132 -3.69 -15.47 6.00
CA LEU A 132 -5.07 -15.05 6.18
C LEU A 132 -5.13 -13.56 6.52
N ARG A 133 -6.34 -13.04 6.46
CA ARG A 133 -6.70 -11.65 6.69
C ARG A 133 -6.03 -11.04 7.93
N ASP A 134 -6.01 -11.76 9.06
CA ASP A 134 -5.52 -11.19 10.33
C ASP A 134 -4.02 -10.87 10.26
N GLU A 135 -3.22 -11.79 9.72
CA GLU A 135 -1.78 -11.57 9.55
C GLU A 135 -1.47 -10.44 8.54
N LEU A 136 -2.29 -10.30 7.49
CA LEU A 136 -2.17 -9.17 6.57
C LEU A 136 -2.53 -7.83 7.23
N HIS A 137 -3.56 -7.82 8.04
CA HIS A 137 -3.93 -6.62 8.78
C HIS A 137 -2.85 -6.23 9.79
N GLU A 138 -2.30 -7.20 10.54
CA GLU A 138 -1.16 -6.98 11.43
C GLU A 138 0.06 -6.43 10.69
N TYR A 139 0.34 -6.95 9.49
CA TYR A 139 1.40 -6.41 8.64
C TYR A 139 1.17 -4.94 8.29
N LEU A 140 -0.04 -4.54 7.88
CA LEU A 140 -0.36 -3.16 7.52
C LEU A 140 -0.31 -2.22 8.74
N GLU A 141 -0.76 -2.68 9.90
CA GLU A 141 -0.60 -1.96 11.18
C GLU A 141 0.88 -1.77 11.50
N HIS A 142 1.68 -2.84 11.41
CA HIS A 142 3.12 -2.78 11.62
C HIS A 142 3.81 -1.80 10.67
N VAL A 143 3.45 -1.78 9.39
CA VAL A 143 3.99 -0.83 8.42
C VAL A 143 3.61 0.60 8.79
N CYS A 144 2.33 0.84 9.12
CA CYS A 144 1.84 2.15 9.51
C CYS A 144 2.65 2.74 10.68
N ASP A 145 2.91 1.91 11.71
CA ASP A 145 3.64 2.31 12.91
C ASP A 145 5.15 2.43 12.65
N SER A 146 5.74 1.49 11.91
CA SER A 146 7.18 1.50 11.62
C SER A 146 7.63 2.70 10.78
N PHE A 147 6.75 3.22 9.94
CA PHE A 147 7.00 4.43 9.15
C PHE A 147 6.41 5.69 9.78
N GLU A 148 5.84 5.59 11.00
CA GLU A 148 5.33 6.71 11.78
C GLU A 148 4.30 7.58 11.04
N VAL A 149 3.47 6.95 10.16
CA VAL A 149 2.47 7.69 9.37
C VAL A 149 1.09 7.75 10.03
N ARG A 150 0.88 7.08 11.17
CA ARG A 150 -0.41 7.00 11.86
C ARG A 150 -0.98 8.38 12.21
N ASP A 151 -0.15 9.29 12.69
CA ASP A 151 -0.59 10.63 13.09
C ASP A 151 -1.00 11.53 11.92
N THR A 152 -0.68 11.12 10.68
CA THR A 152 -1.12 11.81 9.46
C THR A 152 -2.49 11.31 8.97
N ILE A 153 -3.06 10.29 9.62
CA ILE A 153 -4.33 9.67 9.22
C ILE A 153 -5.46 10.19 10.10
N ARG A 154 -6.45 10.77 9.45
CA ARG A 154 -7.71 11.17 10.08
C ARG A 154 -8.70 10.03 9.92
N PHE A 155 -8.84 9.22 10.97
CA PHE A 155 -9.76 8.09 11.03
C PHE A 155 -11.22 8.52 11.21
N GLU A 156 -12.14 7.57 10.99
CA GLU A 156 -13.58 7.72 11.18
C GLU A 156 -14.14 8.94 10.41
N THR A 157 -13.49 9.32 9.32
CA THR A 157 -13.84 10.47 8.51
C THR A 157 -14.04 10.03 7.06
N THR A 158 -15.19 10.37 6.49
CA THR A 158 -15.53 9.99 5.11
C THR A 158 -15.40 11.19 4.18
N VAL A 159 -14.76 10.98 3.03
CA VAL A 159 -14.79 11.96 1.94
C VAL A 159 -16.10 11.78 1.19
N GLU A 160 -16.98 12.76 1.25
CA GLU A 160 -18.28 12.72 0.58
C GLU A 160 -18.22 13.31 -0.83
N LYS A 161 -17.42 14.35 -1.02
CA LYS A 161 -17.36 15.07 -2.28
C LYS A 161 -15.99 15.69 -2.51
N ILE A 162 -15.56 15.69 -3.77
CA ILE A 162 -14.38 16.41 -4.25
C ILE A 162 -14.76 17.23 -5.48
N GLU A 163 -14.39 18.51 -5.50
CA GLU A 163 -14.69 19.44 -6.58
C GLU A 163 -13.44 20.23 -6.97
N TYR A 164 -13.08 20.18 -8.26
CA TYR A 164 -11.98 21.00 -8.75
C TYR A 164 -12.40 22.45 -8.94
N GLN A 165 -11.68 23.37 -8.32
CA GLN A 165 -11.92 24.80 -8.38
C GLN A 165 -11.03 25.45 -9.44
N ASN A 166 -11.54 25.63 -10.66
CA ASN A 166 -10.76 26.14 -11.80
C ASN A 166 -10.07 27.51 -11.53
N GLN A 167 -10.72 28.38 -10.75
CA GLN A 167 -10.17 29.71 -10.44
C GLN A 167 -8.99 29.66 -9.47
N LYS A 168 -9.01 28.73 -8.51
CA LYS A 168 -7.97 28.55 -7.51
C LYS A 168 -6.94 27.48 -7.90
N GLN A 169 -7.24 26.69 -8.94
CA GLN A 169 -6.44 25.54 -9.36
C GLN A 169 -6.15 24.55 -8.22
N ASN A 170 -7.15 24.31 -7.38
CA ASN A 170 -7.09 23.37 -6.26
C ASN A 170 -8.39 22.56 -6.16
N TRP A 171 -8.40 21.63 -5.22
CA TRP A 171 -9.55 20.77 -4.91
C TRP A 171 -10.22 21.26 -3.64
N LEU A 172 -11.55 21.37 -3.65
CA LEU A 172 -12.38 21.46 -2.46
C LEU A 172 -12.85 20.07 -2.08
N VAL A 173 -12.53 19.64 -0.87
CA VAL A 173 -12.86 18.30 -0.34
C VAL A 173 -13.85 18.47 0.79
N THR A 174 -15.02 17.85 0.67
CA THR A 174 -16.05 17.82 1.73
C THR A 174 -15.93 16.52 2.52
N LEU A 175 -15.75 16.64 3.81
CA LEU A 175 -15.57 15.57 4.78
C LEU A 175 -16.83 15.42 5.63
N CYS A 176 -17.24 14.19 5.92
CA CYS A 176 -18.22 13.87 6.95
C CYS A 176 -17.49 13.32 8.18
N LEU A 177 -17.71 13.97 9.33
CA LEU A 177 -17.08 13.62 10.60
C LEU A 177 -17.87 12.54 11.35
N PRO A 178 -17.31 11.92 12.41
CA PRO A 178 -17.99 10.88 13.19
C PRO A 178 -19.32 11.32 13.82
N ASP A 179 -19.47 12.61 14.11
CA ASP A 179 -20.71 13.20 14.67
C ASP A 179 -21.75 13.55 13.59
N GLY A 180 -21.46 13.26 12.31
CA GLY A 180 -22.30 13.60 11.17
C GLY A 180 -22.18 15.04 10.68
N SER A 181 -21.34 15.86 11.30
CA SER A 181 -21.08 17.22 10.81
C SER A 181 -20.20 17.20 9.56
N GLN A 182 -20.30 18.25 8.76
CA GLN A 182 -19.48 18.41 7.56
C GLN A 182 -18.39 19.45 7.79
N GLU A 183 -17.22 19.16 7.23
CA GLU A 183 -16.07 20.05 7.16
C GLU A 183 -15.60 20.17 5.71
N GLN A 184 -15.14 21.34 5.32
CA GLN A 184 -14.51 21.54 4.00
C GLN A 184 -13.04 21.89 4.17
N THR A 185 -12.21 21.27 3.35
CA THR A 185 -10.77 21.54 3.27
C THR A 185 -10.34 21.67 1.82
N GLU A 186 -9.25 22.39 1.60
CA GLU A 186 -8.67 22.56 0.25
C GLU A 186 -7.39 21.74 0.11
N ALA A 187 -7.12 21.24 -1.08
CA ALA A 187 -5.90 20.51 -1.42
C ALA A 187 -5.42 20.85 -2.82
N ASN A 188 -4.10 20.89 -3.01
CA ASN A 188 -3.50 21.07 -4.33
C ASN A 188 -3.62 19.79 -5.16
N VAL A 189 -3.52 18.63 -4.47
CA VAL A 189 -3.61 17.30 -5.09
C VAL A 189 -4.51 16.41 -4.23
N VAL A 190 -5.32 15.60 -4.90
CA VAL A 190 -6.09 14.52 -4.27
C VAL A 190 -5.65 13.19 -4.86
N ILE A 191 -5.24 12.26 -4.01
CA ILE A 191 -4.88 10.88 -4.37
C ILE A 191 -6.03 9.99 -3.94
N SER A 192 -6.73 9.36 -4.90
CA SER A 192 -7.78 8.39 -4.60
C SER A 192 -7.16 7.01 -4.39
N ALA A 193 -7.19 6.55 -3.14
CA ALA A 193 -6.82 5.19 -2.73
C ALA A 193 -8.04 4.44 -2.13
N ALA A 194 -9.24 4.77 -2.59
CA ALA A 194 -10.51 4.26 -2.07
C ALA A 194 -10.77 2.76 -2.34
N GLY A 195 -9.90 2.11 -3.12
CA GLY A 195 -10.05 0.71 -3.51
C GLY A 195 -11.06 0.52 -4.65
N ILE A 196 -11.06 -0.68 -5.25
CA ILE A 196 -11.91 -1.03 -6.39
C ILE A 196 -13.04 -2.02 -6.02
N PHE A 197 -12.96 -2.65 -4.84
CA PHE A 197 -13.94 -3.65 -4.36
C PHE A 197 -14.85 -3.09 -3.26
N ASN A 198 -15.03 -1.79 -3.21
CA ASN A 198 -15.76 -1.11 -2.17
C ASN A 198 -16.65 0.00 -2.79
N PRO A 199 -17.93 0.16 -2.42
CA PRO A 199 -18.68 -0.51 -1.35
C PRO A 199 -19.09 -1.95 -1.71
N PRO A 200 -19.48 -2.77 -0.70
CA PRO A 200 -20.02 -4.11 -0.97
C PRO A 200 -21.31 -4.01 -1.78
N VAL A 201 -21.46 -4.91 -2.74
CA VAL A 201 -22.66 -5.00 -3.57
C VAL A 201 -23.36 -6.33 -3.26
N SER A 202 -24.63 -6.27 -2.89
CA SER A 202 -25.47 -7.45 -2.77
C SER A 202 -25.84 -7.94 -4.19
N PRO A 203 -25.66 -9.23 -4.49
CA PRO A 203 -26.10 -9.76 -5.77
C PRO A 203 -27.63 -9.74 -5.86
N ASP A 204 -28.14 -9.49 -7.06
CA ASP A 204 -29.58 -9.58 -7.35
C ASP A 204 -29.96 -11.05 -7.59
N ILE A 205 -30.32 -11.75 -6.51
CA ILE A 205 -30.70 -13.16 -6.52
C ILE A 205 -32.08 -13.28 -5.89
N ASP A 206 -33.04 -13.87 -6.62
CA ASP A 206 -34.38 -14.10 -6.12
C ASP A 206 -34.36 -14.90 -4.79
N GLY A 207 -35.02 -14.38 -3.77
CA GLY A 207 -35.10 -14.99 -2.44
C GLY A 207 -33.88 -14.78 -1.53
N LEU A 208 -32.91 -13.97 -1.91
CA LEU A 208 -31.76 -13.67 -1.03
C LEU A 208 -32.18 -12.95 0.25
N GLU A 209 -33.27 -12.18 0.20
CA GLU A 209 -33.80 -11.43 1.35
C GLU A 209 -34.56 -12.34 2.36
N ASP A 210 -34.82 -13.60 2.00
CA ASP A 210 -35.54 -14.56 2.82
C ASP A 210 -34.63 -15.47 3.68
N TRP A 211 -33.32 -15.22 3.66
CA TRP A 211 -32.28 -16.00 4.36
C TRP A 211 -31.79 -15.35 5.64
#